data_1f99b8917dbe7d6675c7a9d58230c090
#
_entry.id   1f99b8917dbe7d6675c7a9d58230c090
#
_cell.length_a   1.000
_cell.length_b   1.000
_cell.length_c   1.000
_cell.angle_alpha   90.00
_cell.angle_beta   90.00
_cell.angle_gamma   90.00
#
_symmetry.space_group_name_H-M   'P 1'
#
loop_
_entity.id
_entity.type
_entity.pdbx_description
1 polymer ?
#
loop_
_entity_poly.entity_id
_entity_poly.type
_entity_poly.pdbx_seq_one_letter_code
_entity_poly.pdbx_strand_id
1 'polypeptide(L)'
;MEDIKYFLETEKKFQEEHSDGPELYYDPECGGMTYKSYPDDFLEEDWMNKFAQEPHSEKVRSAMKKYNLTEVEVLIMNCFYGNLSQYFRDDTYEQFGEVPEISQKMQKVLENFIRKAPKHKGGVLYRFLNSHDRSDFNIGDVFEPSFSLTTTNEDWEQDKNSYVITPLPEESTSAYDIYKIYNHGEENQVNFLKGTKFVVTRIEKTPNGHRRIYFNEL
;
A
#
# COMPACT_ATOMS: atom_id res chain seq x y z
N MET A 1 17.90 -4.19 -8.92
CA MET A 1 18.60 -3.27 -8.00
C MET A 1 18.75 -1.88 -8.59
N GLU A 2 19.34 -1.71 -9.76
CA GLU A 2 19.48 -0.40 -10.40
C GLU A 2 18.14 0.33 -10.59
N ASP A 3 17.09 -0.37 -11.04
CA ASP A 3 15.75 0.22 -11.19
C ASP A 3 15.18 0.74 -9.88
N ILE A 4 15.43 0.07 -8.74
CA ILE A 4 14.93 0.53 -7.44
C ILE A 4 15.72 1.73 -6.96
N LYS A 5 17.04 1.71 -7.10
CA LYS A 5 17.86 2.87 -6.80
C LYS A 5 17.40 4.08 -7.62
N TYR A 6 17.21 3.89 -8.91
CA TYR A 6 16.70 4.92 -9.81
C TYR A 6 15.30 5.41 -9.41
N PHE A 7 14.41 4.50 -9.02
CA PHE A 7 13.08 4.85 -8.49
C PHE A 7 13.19 5.76 -7.25
N LEU A 8 13.98 5.37 -6.25
CA LEU A 8 14.16 6.14 -5.03
C LEU A 8 14.79 7.52 -5.29
N GLU A 9 15.80 7.58 -6.15
CA GLU A 9 16.45 8.84 -6.53
C GLU A 9 15.51 9.75 -7.31
N THR A 10 14.69 9.19 -8.21
CA THR A 10 13.71 9.94 -9.00
C THR A 10 12.59 10.48 -8.13
N GLU A 11 12.09 9.67 -7.19
CA GLU A 11 11.08 10.10 -6.24
C GLU A 11 11.59 11.22 -5.34
N LYS A 12 12.79 11.09 -4.81
CA LYS A 12 13.42 12.15 -4.03
C LYS A 12 13.49 13.45 -4.82
N LYS A 13 14.02 13.37 -6.04
CA LYS A 13 14.15 14.53 -6.92
C LYS A 13 12.80 15.16 -7.27
N PHE A 14 11.82 14.34 -7.62
CA PHE A 14 10.47 14.79 -7.94
C PHE A 14 9.85 15.56 -6.76
N GLN A 15 10.00 15.05 -5.56
CA GLN A 15 9.50 15.69 -4.36
C GLN A 15 10.23 17.00 -4.05
N GLU A 16 11.55 17.04 -4.21
CA GLU A 16 12.33 18.26 -4.02
C GLU A 16 11.93 19.37 -5.02
N GLU A 17 11.65 18.98 -6.27
CA GLU A 17 11.26 19.92 -7.34
C GLU A 17 9.82 20.46 -7.19
N HIS A 18 8.91 19.69 -6.55
CA HIS A 18 7.49 20.02 -6.48
C HIS A 18 7.01 20.35 -5.05
N SER A 19 7.88 20.27 -4.07
CA SER A 19 7.54 20.56 -2.67
C SER A 19 7.54 22.06 -2.41
N ASP A 20 6.36 22.64 -2.18
CA ASP A 20 6.21 24.02 -1.73
C ASP A 20 6.55 24.23 -0.25
N GLY A 21 6.90 23.19 0.48
CA GLY A 21 7.25 23.28 1.90
C GLY A 21 7.44 21.93 2.60
N PRO A 22 7.98 21.96 3.83
CA PRO A 22 8.30 20.77 4.60
C PRO A 22 7.09 20.00 5.13
N GLU A 23 5.91 20.59 5.08
CA GLU A 23 4.72 20.12 5.78
C GLU A 23 3.83 19.22 4.93
N LEU A 24 4.03 19.18 3.62
CA LEU A 24 3.19 18.45 2.66
C LEU A 24 3.08 16.94 2.96
N TYR A 25 3.99 16.40 3.74
CA TYR A 25 4.11 14.96 3.98
C TYR A 25 4.37 14.62 5.45
N TYR A 26 4.03 15.54 6.35
CA TYR A 26 4.11 15.28 7.77
C TYR A 26 2.94 14.40 8.21
N ASP A 27 3.22 13.17 8.61
CA ASP A 27 2.26 12.31 9.27
C ASP A 27 2.59 12.23 10.77
N PRO A 28 1.88 12.98 11.63
CA PRO A 28 2.10 12.93 13.06
C PRO A 28 1.73 11.57 13.67
N GLU A 29 0.90 10.75 13.01
CA GLU A 29 0.52 9.41 13.47
C GLU A 29 1.62 8.39 13.21
N CYS A 30 2.46 8.62 12.19
CA CYS A 30 3.63 7.79 11.89
C CYS A 30 4.89 8.21 12.66
N GLY A 31 4.80 9.09 13.65
CA GLY A 31 5.93 9.47 14.49
C GLY A 31 6.71 10.68 14.01
N GLY A 32 6.13 11.50 13.14
CA GLY A 32 6.64 12.85 12.87
C GLY A 32 7.72 12.92 11.79
N MET A 33 7.79 11.96 10.89
CA MET A 33 8.66 12.11 9.73
C MET A 33 8.03 13.06 8.73
N THR A 34 8.66 14.21 8.54
CA THR A 34 8.34 15.06 7.40
C THR A 34 9.00 14.49 6.15
N TYR A 35 8.49 14.83 5.01
CA TYR A 35 9.06 14.47 3.72
C TYR A 35 10.50 14.97 3.52
N LYS A 36 10.82 16.14 4.07
CA LYS A 36 12.18 16.68 4.12
C LYS A 36 13.09 15.97 5.12
N SER A 37 12.50 15.16 5.99
CA SER A 37 13.22 14.34 6.93
C SER A 37 13.20 12.86 6.55
N TYR A 38 12.95 12.52 5.29
CA TYR A 38 13.71 11.40 4.78
C TYR A 38 15.14 11.83 4.96
N PRO A 39 15.81 11.39 6.02
CA PRO A 39 17.19 11.75 6.21
C PRO A 39 17.89 11.35 4.92
N ASP A 40 18.89 12.08 4.53
CA ASP A 40 19.77 11.64 3.48
C ASP A 40 20.19 10.18 3.74
N ASP A 41 20.30 9.77 4.99
CA ASP A 41 20.46 8.40 5.51
C ASP A 41 19.41 7.39 5.02
N PHE A 42 18.20 7.79 4.66
CA PHE A 42 17.15 6.86 4.21
C PHE A 42 17.36 6.39 2.76
N LEU A 43 18.08 7.18 1.97
CA LEU A 43 18.54 6.84 0.64
C LEU A 43 19.99 6.39 0.63
N GLU A 44 20.65 6.50 1.77
CA GLU A 44 22.04 6.11 1.93
C GLU A 44 22.24 4.59 2.05
N GLU A 45 23.49 4.23 1.92
CA GLU A 45 24.06 2.90 1.80
C GLU A 45 23.41 1.86 2.73
N ASP A 46 23.03 2.24 3.94
CA ASP A 46 22.48 1.33 4.95
C ASP A 46 21.05 0.83 4.61
N TRP A 47 20.22 1.69 4.08
CA TRP A 47 18.87 1.28 3.73
C TRP A 47 18.84 0.45 2.45
N MET A 48 19.60 0.88 1.43
CA MET A 48 19.79 0.11 0.21
C MET A 48 20.48 -1.22 0.49
N ASN A 49 21.46 -1.25 1.42
CA ASN A 49 22.10 -2.47 1.86
C ASN A 49 21.14 -3.40 2.62
N LYS A 50 20.27 -2.85 3.47
CA LYS A 50 19.23 -3.61 4.17
C LYS A 50 18.23 -4.22 3.19
N PHE A 51 17.78 -3.46 2.21
CA PHE A 51 16.95 -3.97 1.11
C PHE A 51 17.67 -5.03 0.30
N ALA A 52 18.92 -4.81 -0.05
CA ALA A 52 19.72 -5.77 -0.79
C ALA A 52 19.92 -7.10 -0.03
N GLN A 53 19.83 -7.09 1.29
CA GLN A 53 19.96 -8.29 2.12
C GLN A 53 18.67 -9.11 2.22
N GLU A 54 17.49 -8.49 2.09
CA GLU A 54 16.20 -9.17 2.18
C GLU A 54 16.06 -10.34 1.19
N PRO A 55 16.40 -10.21 -0.11
CA PRO A 55 16.35 -11.34 -1.04
C PRO A 55 17.26 -12.51 -0.65
N HIS A 56 18.21 -12.27 0.24
CA HIS A 56 19.19 -13.27 0.67
C HIS A 56 18.79 -14.03 1.95
N SER A 57 17.72 -13.62 2.64
CA SER A 57 17.20 -14.40 3.76
C SER A 57 16.66 -15.74 3.30
N GLU A 58 16.81 -16.79 4.10
CA GLU A 58 16.34 -18.14 3.74
C GLU A 58 14.81 -18.18 3.53
N LYS A 59 14.08 -17.47 4.37
CA LYS A 59 12.61 -17.34 4.28
C LYS A 59 12.20 -16.70 2.95
N VAL A 60 12.84 -15.61 2.57
CA VAL A 60 12.53 -14.89 1.32
C VAL A 60 12.94 -15.72 0.11
N ARG A 61 14.12 -16.34 0.10
CA ARG A 61 14.53 -17.25 -0.99
C ARG A 61 13.55 -18.41 -1.19
N SER A 62 13.05 -18.98 -0.10
CA SER A 62 12.03 -20.04 -0.16
C SER A 62 10.74 -19.53 -0.79
N ALA A 63 10.27 -18.34 -0.38
CA ALA A 63 9.10 -17.70 -0.97
C ALA A 63 9.32 -17.35 -2.44
N MET A 64 10.47 -16.80 -2.80
CA MET A 64 10.84 -16.48 -4.19
C MET A 64 10.74 -17.72 -5.08
N LYS A 65 11.30 -18.85 -4.63
CA LYS A 65 11.23 -20.10 -5.36
C LYS A 65 9.80 -20.64 -5.49
N LYS A 66 9.04 -20.61 -4.41
CA LYS A 66 7.67 -21.13 -4.36
C LYS A 66 6.71 -20.35 -5.25
N TYR A 67 6.84 -19.03 -5.26
CA TYR A 67 5.92 -18.12 -5.96
C TYR A 67 6.51 -17.50 -7.23
N ASN A 68 7.70 -17.96 -7.63
CA ASN A 68 8.43 -17.45 -8.81
C ASN A 68 8.61 -15.91 -8.75
N LEU A 69 9.09 -15.41 -7.61
CA LEU A 69 9.35 -13.98 -7.42
C LEU A 69 10.73 -13.60 -7.93
N THR A 70 10.82 -12.38 -8.46
CA THR A 70 12.09 -11.73 -8.76
C THR A 70 12.59 -10.94 -7.55
N GLU A 71 13.89 -10.62 -7.51
CA GLU A 71 14.45 -9.74 -6.47
C GLU A 71 13.79 -8.37 -6.48
N VAL A 72 13.51 -7.82 -7.66
CA VAL A 72 12.84 -6.52 -7.82
C VAL A 72 11.44 -6.55 -7.20
N GLU A 73 10.67 -7.61 -7.41
CA GLU A 73 9.34 -7.75 -6.81
C GLU A 73 9.39 -7.79 -5.28
N VAL A 74 10.37 -8.50 -4.72
CA VAL A 74 10.57 -8.56 -3.25
C VAL A 74 10.93 -7.18 -2.69
N LEU A 75 11.83 -6.48 -3.36
CA LEU A 75 12.27 -5.17 -2.93
C LEU A 75 11.14 -4.12 -3.02
N ILE A 76 10.37 -4.15 -4.11
CA ILE A 76 9.20 -3.26 -4.26
C ILE A 76 8.12 -3.57 -3.23
N MET A 77 7.92 -4.84 -2.89
CA MET A 77 7.00 -5.22 -1.83
C MET A 77 7.44 -4.66 -0.47
N ASN A 78 8.73 -4.70 -0.16
CA ASN A 78 9.26 -4.09 1.06
C ASN A 78 9.08 -2.57 1.07
N CYS A 79 9.28 -1.89 -0.07
CA CYS A 79 8.97 -0.47 -0.21
C CYS A 79 7.50 -0.18 0.10
N PHE A 80 6.61 -1.02 -0.41
CA PHE A 80 5.18 -0.87 -0.24
C PHE A 80 4.69 -1.13 1.20
N TYR A 81 5.30 -2.08 1.92
CA TYR A 81 5.01 -2.30 3.34
C TYR A 81 5.57 -1.20 4.25
N GLY A 82 6.55 -0.47 3.78
CA GLY A 82 7.20 0.59 4.55
C GLY A 82 6.66 1.99 4.25
N ASN A 83 7.43 2.97 4.68
CA ASN A 83 7.10 4.40 4.53
C ASN A 83 7.04 4.89 3.09
N LEU A 84 7.45 4.06 2.13
CA LEU A 84 7.41 4.40 0.69
C LEU A 84 6.08 4.03 0.02
N SER A 85 5.09 3.53 0.76
CA SER A 85 3.78 3.15 0.22
C SER A 85 3.07 4.28 -0.52
N GLN A 86 3.30 5.53 -0.11
CA GLN A 86 2.75 6.72 -0.75
C GLN A 86 3.21 6.91 -2.20
N TYR A 87 4.40 6.45 -2.57
CA TYR A 87 4.91 6.58 -3.94
C TYR A 87 4.25 5.64 -4.94
N PHE A 88 3.44 4.73 -4.46
CA PHE A 88 2.61 3.86 -5.27
C PHE A 88 1.19 4.42 -5.47
N ARG A 89 0.90 5.62 -4.92
CA ARG A 89 -0.39 6.28 -4.97
C ARG A 89 -0.38 7.39 -6.00
N ASP A 90 -1.29 7.36 -6.96
CA ASP A 90 -1.41 8.44 -7.95
C ASP A 90 -1.86 9.75 -7.31
N ASP A 91 -2.72 9.68 -6.27
CA ASP A 91 -3.21 10.85 -5.54
C ASP A 91 -2.09 11.63 -4.83
N THR A 92 -0.97 11.00 -4.51
CA THR A 92 0.22 11.70 -4.01
C THR A 92 0.74 12.73 -5.01
N TYR A 93 0.53 12.48 -6.31
CA TYR A 93 1.01 13.33 -7.41
C TYR A 93 -0.05 14.21 -8.03
N GLU A 94 -1.32 14.11 -7.63
CA GLU A 94 -2.44 14.87 -8.23
C GLU A 94 -2.18 16.37 -8.24
N GLN A 95 -1.63 16.91 -7.16
CA GLN A 95 -1.30 18.33 -7.06
C GLN A 95 -0.19 18.78 -8.01
N PHE A 96 0.61 17.87 -8.52
CA PHE A 96 1.72 18.15 -9.43
C PHE A 96 1.35 17.91 -10.91
N GLY A 97 0.16 17.34 -11.15
CA GLY A 97 -0.39 17.12 -12.49
C GLY A 97 0.17 15.92 -13.25
N GLU A 98 1.12 15.19 -12.68
CA GLU A 98 1.70 14.01 -13.33
C GLU A 98 2.20 12.97 -12.33
N VAL A 99 2.17 11.71 -12.73
CA VAL A 99 2.81 10.60 -11.98
C VAL A 99 4.12 10.23 -12.70
N PRO A 100 5.27 10.27 -12.03
CA PRO A 100 6.55 9.92 -12.64
C PRO A 100 6.54 8.54 -13.31
N GLU A 101 7.19 8.43 -14.47
CA GLU A 101 7.23 7.18 -15.23
C GLU A 101 7.80 6.02 -14.41
N ILE A 102 8.82 6.30 -13.59
CA ILE A 102 9.42 5.27 -12.72
C ILE A 102 8.45 4.78 -11.66
N SER A 103 7.61 5.65 -11.09
CA SER A 103 6.56 5.26 -10.15
C SER A 103 5.53 4.37 -10.81
N GLN A 104 5.09 4.71 -12.03
CA GLN A 104 4.19 3.86 -12.82
C GLN A 104 4.82 2.49 -13.13
N LYS A 105 6.12 2.46 -13.43
CA LYS A 105 6.87 1.21 -13.63
C LYS A 105 6.88 0.35 -12.36
N MET A 106 7.14 0.96 -11.21
CA MET A 106 7.20 0.25 -9.93
C MET A 106 5.81 -0.22 -9.47
N GLN A 107 4.76 0.55 -9.73
CA GLN A 107 3.38 0.10 -9.53
C GLN A 107 3.07 -1.19 -10.31
N LYS A 108 3.54 -1.30 -11.56
CA LYS A 108 3.38 -2.54 -12.35
C LYS A 108 4.16 -3.72 -11.75
N VAL A 109 5.35 -3.46 -11.21
CA VAL A 109 6.12 -4.51 -10.51
C VAL A 109 5.37 -4.98 -9.26
N LEU A 110 4.81 -4.05 -8.48
CA LEU A 110 3.97 -4.35 -7.31
C LEU A 110 2.74 -5.18 -7.71
N GLU A 111 2.02 -4.79 -8.76
CA GLU A 111 0.89 -5.57 -9.26
C GLU A 111 1.28 -7.00 -9.65
N ASN A 112 2.41 -7.16 -10.33
CA ASN A 112 2.92 -8.48 -10.70
C ASN A 112 3.21 -9.34 -9.47
N PHE A 113 3.78 -8.75 -8.42
CA PHE A 113 3.98 -9.41 -7.13
C PHE A 113 2.64 -9.85 -6.54
N ILE A 114 1.67 -8.92 -6.41
CA ILE A 114 0.35 -9.19 -5.84
C ILE A 114 -0.33 -10.36 -6.56
N ARG A 115 -0.31 -10.37 -7.88
CA ARG A 115 -0.93 -11.43 -8.72
C ARG A 115 -0.31 -12.82 -8.55
N LYS A 116 0.89 -12.92 -7.98
CA LYS A 116 1.53 -14.20 -7.66
C LYS A 116 1.05 -14.79 -6.34
N ALA A 117 0.40 -14.01 -5.50
CA ALA A 117 -0.24 -14.51 -4.29
C ALA A 117 -1.52 -15.32 -4.61
N PRO A 118 -1.93 -16.21 -3.72
CA PRO A 118 -3.24 -16.85 -3.84
C PRO A 118 -4.36 -15.80 -3.82
N LYS A 119 -5.39 -16.00 -4.63
CA LYS A 119 -6.61 -15.20 -4.52
C LYS A 119 -7.26 -15.37 -3.16
N HIS A 120 -7.88 -14.28 -2.69
CA HIS A 120 -8.61 -14.31 -1.44
C HIS A 120 -9.86 -15.18 -1.55
N LYS A 121 -10.08 -16.06 -0.57
CA LYS A 121 -11.17 -17.06 -0.62
C LYS A 121 -12.48 -16.59 0.02
N GLY A 122 -12.57 -15.32 0.33
CA GLY A 122 -13.72 -14.73 1.00
C GLY A 122 -13.48 -14.44 2.47
N GLY A 123 -14.47 -13.84 3.09
CA GLY A 123 -14.38 -13.21 4.39
C GLY A 123 -14.35 -11.70 4.27
N VAL A 124 -14.74 -11.03 5.34
CA VAL A 124 -14.74 -9.57 5.42
C VAL A 124 -13.31 -9.10 5.67
N LEU A 125 -12.91 -8.04 5.00
CA LEU A 125 -11.60 -7.42 5.12
C LEU A 125 -11.73 -6.05 5.76
N TYR A 126 -10.71 -5.64 6.50
CA TYR A 126 -10.70 -4.38 7.24
C TYR A 126 -9.52 -3.52 6.83
N ARG A 127 -9.77 -2.24 6.62
CA ARG A 127 -8.73 -1.23 6.50
C ARG A 127 -8.96 -0.15 7.54
N PHE A 128 -7.99 0.06 8.39
CA PHE A 128 -7.99 1.15 9.36
C PHE A 128 -7.42 2.39 8.70
N LEU A 129 -8.12 3.54 8.85
CA LEU A 129 -7.86 4.71 8.05
C LEU A 129 -6.81 5.60 8.72
N ASN A 130 -5.87 6.04 7.92
CA ASN A 130 -4.94 7.12 8.26
C ASN A 130 -5.50 8.47 7.78
N SER A 131 -4.83 9.55 8.12
CA SER A 131 -5.21 10.91 7.74
C SER A 131 -5.35 11.14 6.23
N HIS A 132 -4.65 10.34 5.42
CA HIS A 132 -4.68 10.41 3.95
C HIS A 132 -5.81 9.61 3.32
N ASP A 133 -6.47 8.74 4.08
CA ASP A 133 -7.54 7.92 3.53
C ASP A 133 -8.87 8.72 3.52
N ARG A 134 -9.58 8.62 2.42
CA ARG A 134 -10.90 9.26 2.28
C ARG A 134 -11.89 8.68 3.29
N SER A 135 -12.62 9.52 3.99
CA SER A 135 -13.64 9.10 4.98
C SER A 135 -15.03 9.74 4.76
N ASP A 136 -15.17 10.63 3.79
CA ASP A 136 -16.37 11.43 3.52
C ASP A 136 -17.27 10.81 2.44
N PHE A 137 -17.72 9.59 2.68
CA PHE A 137 -18.58 8.86 1.76
C PHE A 137 -20.06 9.01 2.10
N ASN A 138 -20.90 8.83 1.06
CA ASN A 138 -22.33 8.59 1.15
C ASN A 138 -22.67 7.16 0.67
N ILE A 139 -23.81 6.63 1.12
CA ILE A 139 -24.30 5.33 0.64
C ILE A 139 -24.58 5.43 -0.86
N GLY A 140 -24.07 4.46 -1.62
CA GLY A 140 -24.15 4.41 -3.08
C GLY A 140 -22.97 5.05 -3.81
N ASP A 141 -22.08 5.75 -3.11
CA ASP A 141 -20.84 6.25 -3.73
C ASP A 141 -20.01 5.09 -4.25
N VAL A 142 -19.45 5.28 -5.44
CA VAL A 142 -18.44 4.36 -6.00
C VAL A 142 -17.06 4.91 -5.69
N PHE A 143 -16.22 4.05 -5.15
CA PHE A 143 -14.85 4.36 -4.77
C PHE A 143 -13.87 3.50 -5.58
N GLU A 144 -12.95 4.15 -6.25
CA GLU A 144 -11.80 3.54 -6.92
C GLU A 144 -10.55 4.14 -6.31
N PRO A 145 -9.83 3.40 -5.43
CA PRO A 145 -8.61 3.92 -4.82
C PRO A 145 -7.52 4.14 -5.86
N SER A 146 -6.72 5.18 -5.67
CA SER A 146 -5.62 5.56 -6.55
C SER A 146 -4.40 4.62 -6.49
N PHE A 147 -4.46 3.60 -5.66
CA PHE A 147 -3.40 2.61 -5.44
C PHE A 147 -4.02 1.25 -5.09
N SER A 148 -3.19 0.21 -5.03
CA SER A 148 -3.64 -1.10 -4.55
C SER A 148 -4.07 -1.00 -3.09
N LEU A 149 -5.37 -1.22 -2.81
CA LEU A 149 -5.90 -1.09 -1.47
C LEU A 149 -5.42 -2.25 -0.59
N THR A 150 -4.71 -1.92 0.46
CA THR A 150 -4.24 -2.88 1.45
C THR A 150 -5.25 -3.03 2.58
N THR A 151 -5.51 -4.25 2.97
CA THR A 151 -6.44 -4.58 4.06
C THR A 151 -5.84 -5.67 4.96
N THR A 152 -6.49 -5.91 6.10
CA THR A 152 -6.23 -7.08 6.95
C THR A 152 -7.49 -7.95 7.02
N ASN A 153 -7.34 -9.25 7.22
CA ASN A 153 -8.46 -10.16 7.42
C ASN A 153 -8.91 -10.25 8.89
N GLU A 154 -8.36 -9.41 9.76
CA GLU A 154 -8.70 -9.33 11.18
C GLU A 154 -9.05 -7.89 11.56
N ASP A 155 -9.81 -7.70 12.62
CA ASP A 155 -10.12 -6.39 13.19
C ASP A 155 -8.93 -5.93 14.06
N TRP A 156 -7.94 -5.31 13.38
CA TRP A 156 -6.63 -4.99 13.95
C TRP A 156 -6.65 -3.76 14.87
N GLU A 157 -7.36 -2.71 14.49
CA GLU A 157 -7.40 -1.43 15.22
C GLU A 157 -8.85 -0.96 15.38
N GLN A 158 -9.44 -1.17 16.53
CA GLN A 158 -10.85 -0.85 16.76
C GLN A 158 -11.14 0.64 17.01
N ASP A 159 -10.13 1.41 17.34
CA ASP A 159 -10.26 2.82 17.75
C ASP A 159 -10.03 3.83 16.62
N LYS A 160 -10.16 3.40 15.37
CA LYS A 160 -10.03 4.27 14.19
C LYS A 160 -11.26 4.20 13.28
N ASN A 161 -11.40 5.18 12.40
CA ASN A 161 -12.26 5.03 11.24
C ASN A 161 -11.82 3.83 10.41
N SER A 162 -12.73 3.09 9.82
CA SER A 162 -12.37 1.89 9.06
C SER A 162 -13.25 1.67 7.86
N TYR A 163 -12.68 1.03 6.82
CA TYR A 163 -13.42 0.35 5.79
C TYR A 163 -13.66 -1.10 6.22
N VAL A 164 -14.88 -1.57 5.94
CA VAL A 164 -15.28 -2.97 6.09
C VAL A 164 -15.65 -3.45 4.69
N ILE A 165 -14.84 -4.30 4.10
CA ILE A 165 -14.92 -4.62 2.69
C ILE A 165 -15.38 -6.07 2.50
N THR A 166 -16.45 -6.27 1.76
CA THR A 166 -16.89 -7.59 1.30
C THR A 166 -16.36 -7.80 -0.12
N PRO A 167 -15.36 -8.67 -0.30
CA PRO A 167 -14.84 -8.99 -1.62
C PRO A 167 -15.84 -9.82 -2.43
N LEU A 168 -15.65 -9.83 -3.74
CA LEU A 168 -16.31 -10.79 -4.63
C LEU A 168 -15.87 -12.23 -4.32
N PRO A 169 -16.58 -13.26 -4.81
CA PRO A 169 -16.13 -14.65 -4.73
C PRO A 169 -14.73 -14.83 -5.32
N GLU A 170 -14.01 -15.89 -4.88
CA GLU A 170 -12.61 -16.17 -5.25
C GLU A 170 -12.34 -16.06 -6.77
N GLU A 171 -13.29 -16.50 -7.59
CA GLU A 171 -13.12 -16.51 -9.05
C GLU A 171 -13.11 -15.10 -9.64
N SER A 172 -13.81 -14.17 -9.02
CA SER A 172 -14.07 -12.83 -9.55
C SER A 172 -13.30 -11.73 -8.83
N THR A 173 -12.96 -11.93 -7.55
CA THR A 173 -12.29 -10.89 -6.75
C THR A 173 -10.94 -10.48 -7.31
N SER A 174 -10.58 -9.23 -7.11
CA SER A 174 -9.23 -8.70 -7.32
C SER A 174 -8.36 -8.70 -6.05
N ALA A 175 -8.85 -9.31 -4.97
CA ALA A 175 -8.13 -9.44 -3.71
C ALA A 175 -7.18 -10.64 -3.71
N TYR A 176 -5.98 -10.46 -3.16
CA TYR A 176 -4.93 -11.49 -3.08
C TYR A 176 -4.33 -11.54 -1.68
N ASP A 177 -4.15 -12.75 -1.16
CA ASP A 177 -3.60 -13.04 0.17
C ASP A 177 -2.06 -12.92 0.18
N ILE A 178 -1.53 -11.70 0.11
CA ILE A 178 -0.07 -11.49 0.02
C ILE A 178 0.66 -11.97 1.28
N TYR A 179 0.00 -12.00 2.43
CA TYR A 179 0.57 -12.54 3.68
C TYR A 179 0.98 -14.02 3.56
N LYS A 180 0.41 -14.78 2.61
CA LYS A 180 0.82 -16.16 2.32
C LYS A 180 2.16 -16.26 1.60
N ILE A 181 2.58 -15.19 0.93
CA ILE A 181 3.92 -15.08 0.37
C ILE A 181 4.86 -14.58 1.47
N TYR A 182 4.53 -13.45 2.05
CA TYR A 182 5.33 -12.75 3.03
C TYR A 182 4.40 -12.02 4.01
N ASN A 183 4.47 -12.36 5.28
CA ASN A 183 3.67 -11.72 6.33
C ASN A 183 4.58 -10.79 7.13
N HIS A 184 4.41 -9.49 6.94
CA HIS A 184 5.14 -8.48 7.69
C HIS A 184 4.36 -8.16 8.97
N GLY A 185 4.99 -8.34 10.13
CA GLY A 185 4.41 -7.97 11.41
C GLY A 185 3.11 -8.69 11.80
N GLU A 186 2.80 -9.84 11.18
CA GLU A 186 1.58 -10.62 11.43
C GLU A 186 0.26 -9.93 11.05
N GLU A 187 0.31 -8.89 10.23
CA GLU A 187 -0.87 -8.13 9.82
C GLU A 187 -1.83 -8.91 8.90
N ASN A 188 -1.42 -10.06 8.38
CA ASN A 188 -2.22 -10.87 7.46
C ASN A 188 -2.78 -10.06 6.28
N GLN A 189 -1.95 -9.29 5.63
CA GLN A 189 -2.35 -8.35 4.59
C GLN A 189 -2.94 -9.04 3.36
N VAL A 190 -4.04 -8.47 2.89
CA VAL A 190 -4.71 -8.80 1.63
C VAL A 190 -4.74 -7.56 0.77
N ASN A 191 -4.28 -7.64 -0.47
CA ASN A 191 -4.28 -6.49 -1.37
C ASN A 191 -5.28 -6.68 -2.50
N PHE A 192 -6.09 -5.67 -2.72
CA PHE A 192 -6.82 -5.49 -3.97
C PHE A 192 -5.90 -4.86 -5.02
N LEU A 193 -6.08 -5.26 -6.27
CA LEU A 193 -5.35 -4.63 -7.37
C LEU A 193 -5.79 -3.18 -7.58
N LYS A 194 -4.91 -2.36 -8.11
CA LYS A 194 -5.24 -1.01 -8.57
C LYS A 194 -6.35 -1.07 -9.62
N GLY A 195 -7.26 -0.10 -9.59
CA GLY A 195 -8.42 -0.06 -10.48
C GLY A 195 -9.62 -0.87 -10.00
N THR A 196 -9.52 -1.54 -8.84
CA THR A 196 -10.68 -2.19 -8.22
C THR A 196 -11.69 -1.15 -7.76
N LYS A 197 -12.97 -1.39 -8.08
CA LYS A 197 -14.06 -0.50 -7.67
C LYS A 197 -14.85 -1.09 -6.52
N PHE A 198 -15.30 -0.21 -5.67
CA PHE A 198 -16.10 -0.55 -4.50
C PHE A 198 -17.33 0.35 -4.43
N VAL A 199 -18.46 -0.18 -3.98
CA VAL A 199 -19.67 0.62 -3.71
C VAL A 199 -19.94 0.67 -2.22
N VAL A 200 -20.24 1.86 -1.70
CA VAL A 200 -20.63 2.06 -0.29
C VAL A 200 -22.04 1.53 -0.08
N THR A 201 -22.19 0.57 0.81
CA THR A 201 -23.47 -0.07 1.10
C THR A 201 -24.07 0.36 2.44
N ARG A 202 -23.23 0.74 3.40
CA ARG A 202 -23.65 1.13 4.74
C ARG A 202 -22.59 2.02 5.39
N ILE A 203 -23.04 2.91 6.27
CA ILE A 203 -22.16 3.73 7.12
C ILE A 203 -22.68 3.68 8.54
N GLU A 204 -21.83 3.36 9.48
CA GLU A 204 -22.15 3.30 10.92
C GLU A 204 -21.18 4.17 11.71
N LYS A 205 -21.62 4.57 12.90
CA LYS A 205 -20.74 5.12 13.93
C LYS A 205 -20.55 4.09 15.04
N THR A 206 -19.32 3.86 15.43
CA THR A 206 -19.01 3.03 16.60
C THR A 206 -19.41 3.77 17.88
N PRO A 207 -19.52 3.09 19.03
CA PRO A 207 -19.75 3.75 20.32
C PRO A 207 -18.72 4.85 20.65
N ASN A 208 -17.49 4.70 20.19
CA ASN A 208 -16.40 5.69 20.35
C ASN A 208 -16.45 6.84 19.32
N GLY A 209 -17.46 6.86 18.44
CA GLY A 209 -17.68 7.94 17.48
C GLY A 209 -16.95 7.77 16.14
N HIS A 210 -16.17 6.72 15.97
CA HIS A 210 -15.51 6.42 14.70
C HIS A 210 -16.48 5.95 13.64
N ARG A 211 -16.17 6.21 12.38
CA ARG A 211 -16.99 5.76 11.25
C ARG A 211 -16.52 4.40 10.75
N ARG A 212 -17.47 3.49 10.56
CA ARG A 212 -17.30 2.25 9.79
C ARG A 212 -18.03 2.38 8.47
N ILE A 213 -17.30 2.29 7.37
CA ILE A 213 -17.80 2.45 6.02
C ILE A 213 -17.75 1.09 5.32
N TYR A 214 -18.90 0.56 5.00
CA TYR A 214 -19.03 -0.78 4.43
C TYR A 214 -19.05 -0.70 2.91
N PHE A 215 -18.20 -1.48 2.30
CA PHE A 215 -18.05 -1.58 0.86
C PHE A 215 -18.31 -2.99 0.35
N ASN A 216 -18.87 -3.08 -0.84
CA ASN A 216 -18.82 -4.28 -1.66
C ASN A 216 -17.91 -4.02 -2.85
N GLU A 217 -17.05 -4.98 -3.17
CA GLU A 217 -16.30 -5.02 -4.43
C GLU A 217 -17.27 -5.15 -5.60
N LEU A 218 -16.99 -4.46 -6.74
CA LEU A 218 -17.83 -4.42 -7.95
C LEU A 218 -17.23 -5.28 -9.07
#